data_c03a01eae95e83dd0ce814e159d9f856
#
_entry.id   c03a01eae95e83dd0ce814e159d9f856
#
_cell.length_a   1.000
_cell.length_b   1.000
_cell.length_c   1.000
_cell.angle_alpha   90.00
_cell.angle_beta   90.00
_cell.angle_gamma   90.00
#
_symmetry.space_group_name_H-M   'P 1'
#
loop_
_entity.id
_entity.type
_entity.pdbx_description
1 polymer ?
#
loop_
_entity_poly.entity_id
_entity_poly.type
_entity_poly.pdbx_seq_one_letter_code
_entity_poly.pdbx_strand_id
1 'polypeptide(L)'
;VPDWFEKDLFEGDLERLIPHVETCMERVPSFENGGIKQIVNGPISYAPDGNPMVGPAFGIPNMWISEAHSFGVTAAGGAGWQLANWIVDGEPSVDMIGVDPRRFGVVTKHFTKLKNEEAYSHVFVNHFPMEERPAGRGARTIPVHQKLLDAGAVMGARFGWERPNWYAKNGEKAEDVYSYRRSNWWEPVKREVHTMRERVGLLELSGFSKFEIEGPGARGFLDNLVANAIPQKQGSVRLAHALNPSGSVRSEFTITKLSDGQMGERFYAISGGAAHDFDLDYLLKSAPKDGSVYINDVTTQYGVFVLAGPDARHVLEQ
;
A
#
# COMPACT_ATOMS: atom_id res chain seq x y z
N VAL A 1 0.99 23.35 -8.86
CA VAL A 1 -0.07 23.81 -9.79
C VAL A 1 -1.05 24.63 -8.98
N PRO A 2 -1.42 25.86 -9.42
CA PRO A 2 -2.42 26.67 -8.73
C PRO A 2 -3.80 25.98 -8.71
N ASP A 3 -4.60 26.23 -7.65
CA ASP A 3 -5.93 25.61 -7.50
C ASP A 3 -6.93 26.01 -8.60
N TRP A 4 -6.68 27.13 -9.30
CA TRP A 4 -7.49 27.60 -10.42
C TRP A 4 -7.08 27.04 -11.78
N PHE A 5 -5.98 26.31 -11.86
CA PHE A 5 -5.46 25.78 -13.13
C PHE A 5 -6.41 24.73 -13.70
N GLU A 6 -6.86 24.96 -14.92
CA GLU A 6 -7.71 24.04 -15.68
C GLU A 6 -7.08 23.80 -17.06
N LYS A 7 -6.90 22.56 -17.44
CA LYS A 7 -6.68 22.04 -18.82
C LYS A 7 -5.86 22.91 -19.80
N ASP A 8 -4.97 23.76 -19.28
CA ASP A 8 -4.19 24.68 -20.09
C ASP A 8 -2.70 24.36 -20.01
N LEU A 9 -1.90 25.04 -20.81
CA LEU A 9 -0.44 24.98 -20.73
C LEU A 9 0.07 26.25 -20.04
N PHE A 10 1.22 26.11 -19.38
CA PHE A 10 1.94 27.26 -18.89
C PHE A 10 2.70 27.95 -20.03
N GLU A 11 3.08 29.20 -19.83
CA GLU A 11 3.98 29.90 -20.75
C GLU A 11 5.31 29.13 -20.88
N GLY A 12 5.88 29.16 -22.07
CA GLY A 12 7.17 28.55 -22.36
C GLY A 12 8.28 29.23 -21.55
N ASP A 13 9.08 28.43 -20.85
CA ASP A 13 10.20 28.88 -20.04
C ASP A 13 11.52 28.40 -20.66
N LEU A 14 12.12 29.27 -21.48
CA LEU A 14 13.38 28.95 -22.14
C LEU A 14 14.56 28.94 -21.16
N GLU A 15 14.60 29.85 -20.19
CA GLU A 15 15.72 29.94 -19.26
C GLU A 15 15.87 28.63 -18.45
N ARG A 16 14.76 28.05 -18.07
CA ARG A 16 14.73 26.75 -17.40
C ARG A 16 15.27 25.60 -18.25
N LEU A 17 15.15 25.72 -19.60
CA LEU A 17 15.59 24.67 -20.53
C LEU A 17 17.05 24.82 -20.96
N ILE A 18 17.66 26.01 -20.86
CA ILE A 18 19.03 26.29 -21.35
C ILE A 18 20.04 25.24 -20.90
N PRO A 19 20.16 24.85 -19.60
CA PRO A 19 21.16 23.86 -19.19
C PRO A 19 20.96 22.49 -19.85
N HIS A 20 19.71 22.14 -20.14
CA HIS A 20 19.40 20.88 -20.83
C HIS A 20 19.72 20.95 -22.33
N VAL A 21 19.45 22.10 -22.94
CA VAL A 21 19.80 22.36 -24.35
C VAL A 21 21.31 22.32 -24.56
N GLU A 22 22.08 22.95 -23.68
CA GLU A 22 23.55 22.92 -23.69
C GLU A 22 24.07 21.48 -23.61
N THR A 23 23.56 20.69 -22.66
CA THR A 23 23.92 19.28 -22.53
C THR A 23 23.52 18.47 -23.77
N CYS A 24 22.38 18.79 -24.42
CA CYS A 24 21.99 18.16 -25.68
C CYS A 24 22.97 18.49 -26.82
N MET A 25 23.43 19.72 -26.92
CA MET A 25 24.43 20.16 -27.93
C MET A 25 25.77 19.43 -27.72
N GLU A 26 26.22 19.30 -26.48
CA GLU A 26 27.43 18.51 -26.15
C GLU A 26 27.31 17.05 -26.61
N ARG A 27 26.13 16.42 -26.43
CA ARG A 27 25.88 15.02 -26.76
C ARG A 27 25.61 14.78 -28.23
N VAL A 28 24.97 15.74 -28.89
CA VAL A 28 24.58 15.71 -30.28
C VAL A 28 24.93 17.02 -30.97
N PRO A 29 26.18 17.20 -31.44
CA PRO A 29 26.69 18.49 -31.93
C PRO A 29 25.86 19.11 -33.07
N SER A 30 25.10 18.32 -33.83
CA SER A 30 24.23 18.85 -34.86
C SER A 30 23.11 19.76 -34.34
N PHE A 31 22.80 19.71 -33.03
CA PHE A 31 21.80 20.61 -32.42
C PHE A 31 22.30 22.08 -32.30
N GLU A 32 23.61 22.32 -32.36
CA GLU A 32 24.15 23.67 -32.44
C GLU A 32 23.65 24.48 -33.62
N ASN A 33 23.37 23.78 -34.76
CA ASN A 33 22.88 24.37 -35.99
C ASN A 33 21.36 24.40 -36.08
N GLY A 34 20.67 23.93 -35.04
CA GLY A 34 19.23 23.90 -34.95
C GLY A 34 18.65 25.15 -34.24
N GLY A 35 17.34 25.26 -34.31
CA GLY A 35 16.59 26.26 -33.55
C GLY A 35 15.46 25.62 -32.75
N ILE A 36 14.99 26.31 -31.74
CA ILE A 36 13.81 25.91 -30.97
C ILE A 36 12.56 26.38 -31.71
N LYS A 37 11.77 25.43 -32.17
CA LYS A 37 10.52 25.73 -32.87
C LYS A 37 9.40 26.13 -31.91
N GLN A 38 9.33 25.45 -30.78
CA GLN A 38 8.27 25.63 -29.79
C GLN A 38 8.71 25.08 -28.44
N ILE A 39 8.29 25.73 -27.35
CA ILE A 39 8.42 25.23 -25.99
C ILE A 39 7.01 24.87 -25.51
N VAL A 40 6.84 23.64 -25.05
CA VAL A 40 5.62 23.14 -24.44
C VAL A 40 5.87 22.99 -22.94
N ASN A 41 5.13 23.73 -22.12
CA ASN A 41 5.21 23.68 -20.67
C ASN A 41 3.84 23.37 -20.09
N GLY A 42 3.74 22.31 -19.32
CA GLY A 42 2.48 21.88 -18.72
C GLY A 42 2.68 20.95 -17.53
N PRO A 43 1.66 20.82 -16.67
CA PRO A 43 1.74 19.92 -15.53
C PRO A 43 1.66 18.47 -15.98
N ILE A 44 2.35 17.61 -15.25
CA ILE A 44 2.28 16.15 -15.40
C ILE A 44 1.46 15.60 -14.23
N SER A 45 0.51 14.71 -14.52
CA SER A 45 -0.28 14.04 -13.50
C SER A 45 0.54 12.94 -12.82
N TYR A 46 0.59 12.95 -11.50
CA TYR A 46 1.26 11.96 -10.66
C TYR A 46 0.34 11.40 -9.60
N ALA A 47 0.42 10.09 -9.37
CA ALA A 47 -0.13 9.44 -8.19
C ALA A 47 0.88 9.47 -7.03
N PRO A 48 0.46 9.23 -5.78
CA PRO A 48 1.31 9.31 -4.58
C PRO A 48 2.58 8.43 -4.60
N ASP A 49 2.58 7.37 -5.36
CA ASP A 49 3.72 6.45 -5.55
C ASP A 49 4.43 6.62 -6.89
N GLY A 50 3.93 7.51 -7.76
CA GLY A 50 4.47 7.76 -9.10
C GLY A 50 3.98 6.77 -10.17
N ASN A 51 3.27 5.71 -9.82
CA ASN A 51 2.69 4.77 -10.77
C ASN A 51 1.30 5.22 -11.24
N PRO A 52 0.87 4.89 -12.46
CA PRO A 52 -0.48 5.22 -12.93
C PRO A 52 -1.57 4.55 -12.07
N MET A 53 -2.79 5.02 -12.21
CA MET A 53 -3.98 4.41 -11.65
C MET A 53 -4.80 3.78 -12.76
N VAL A 54 -4.89 2.45 -12.79
CA VAL A 54 -5.60 1.68 -13.82
C VAL A 54 -6.45 0.60 -13.15
N GLY A 55 -7.76 0.71 -13.26
CA GLY A 55 -8.68 -0.28 -12.68
C GLY A 55 -9.99 0.30 -12.20
N PRO A 56 -10.79 -0.47 -11.43
CA PRO A 56 -12.08 -0.02 -10.94
C PRO A 56 -11.94 1.00 -9.80
N ALA A 57 -12.84 1.97 -9.76
CA ALA A 57 -12.97 2.86 -8.63
C ALA A 57 -13.55 2.15 -7.41
N PHE A 58 -13.00 2.40 -6.21
CA PHE A 58 -13.53 1.87 -4.97
C PHE A 58 -14.93 2.41 -4.68
N GLY A 59 -15.86 1.51 -4.35
CA GLY A 59 -17.22 1.86 -3.92
C GLY A 59 -18.15 2.47 -4.99
N ILE A 60 -17.70 2.64 -6.23
CA ILE A 60 -18.52 3.21 -7.32
C ILE A 60 -18.69 2.15 -8.42
N PRO A 61 -19.88 1.57 -8.57
CA PRO A 61 -20.13 0.58 -9.60
C PRO A 61 -19.94 1.15 -11.01
N ASN A 62 -19.38 0.35 -11.91
CA ASN A 62 -19.14 0.67 -13.33
C ASN A 62 -18.28 1.92 -13.59
N MET A 63 -17.58 2.43 -12.58
CA MET A 63 -16.59 3.48 -12.77
C MET A 63 -15.18 2.88 -12.88
N TRP A 64 -14.49 3.24 -13.94
CA TRP A 64 -13.13 2.79 -14.24
C TRP A 64 -12.19 3.98 -14.34
N ILE A 65 -10.97 3.82 -13.85
CA ILE A 65 -9.94 4.86 -13.79
C ILE A 65 -8.78 4.43 -14.69
N SER A 66 -8.27 5.37 -15.48
CA SER A 66 -7.00 5.25 -16.22
C SER A 66 -6.37 6.63 -16.26
N GLU A 67 -5.56 6.96 -15.25
CA GLU A 67 -4.99 8.30 -15.08
C GLU A 67 -3.61 8.27 -14.41
N ALA A 68 -3.01 9.45 -14.22
CA ALA A 68 -1.67 9.64 -13.65
C ALA A 68 -0.57 8.93 -14.46
N HIS A 69 -0.71 8.88 -15.77
CA HIS A 69 0.27 8.30 -16.67
C HIS A 69 1.41 9.28 -16.94
N SER A 70 2.37 9.42 -16.03
CA SER A 70 3.56 10.26 -16.22
C SER A 70 4.39 9.83 -17.43
N PHE A 71 4.42 8.54 -17.76
CA PHE A 71 5.01 7.96 -18.95
C PHE A 71 3.94 7.46 -19.93
N GLY A 72 2.95 8.31 -20.23
CA GLY A 72 1.71 7.95 -20.92
C GLY A 72 1.93 7.25 -22.28
N VAL A 73 2.80 7.77 -23.13
CA VAL A 73 3.07 7.18 -24.44
C VAL A 73 3.62 5.77 -24.31
N THR A 74 4.50 5.52 -23.36
CA THR A 74 5.10 4.21 -23.11
C THR A 74 4.11 3.21 -22.52
N ALA A 75 3.25 3.67 -21.61
CA ALA A 75 2.36 2.80 -20.82
C ALA A 75 0.98 2.61 -21.46
N ALA A 76 0.52 3.53 -22.32
CA ALA A 76 -0.87 3.60 -22.78
C ALA A 76 -1.39 2.31 -23.43
N GLY A 77 -0.57 1.67 -24.29
CA GLY A 77 -0.98 0.44 -24.97
C GLY A 77 -1.25 -0.71 -24.00
N GLY A 78 -0.31 -0.95 -23.07
CA GLY A 78 -0.45 -2.00 -22.06
C GLY A 78 -1.57 -1.69 -21.05
N ALA A 79 -1.65 -0.46 -20.55
CA ALA A 79 -2.68 -0.04 -19.62
C ALA A 79 -4.08 -0.17 -20.23
N GLY A 80 -4.28 0.32 -21.45
CA GLY A 80 -5.55 0.22 -22.16
C GLY A 80 -5.97 -1.22 -22.42
N TRP A 81 -5.03 -2.07 -22.84
CA TRP A 81 -5.30 -3.49 -23.06
C TRP A 81 -5.73 -4.21 -21.77
N GLN A 82 -4.98 -4.04 -20.70
CA GLN A 82 -5.32 -4.69 -19.42
C GLN A 82 -6.63 -4.15 -18.82
N LEU A 83 -6.89 -2.86 -18.96
CA LEU A 83 -8.16 -2.27 -18.53
C LEU A 83 -9.35 -2.82 -19.34
N ALA A 84 -9.19 -2.98 -20.66
CA ALA A 84 -10.21 -3.57 -21.51
C ALA A 84 -10.52 -5.02 -21.12
N ASN A 85 -9.48 -5.85 -20.89
CA ASN A 85 -9.67 -7.21 -20.39
C ASN A 85 -10.40 -7.22 -19.05
N TRP A 86 -10.00 -6.33 -18.15
CA TRP A 86 -10.64 -6.24 -16.83
C TRP A 86 -12.13 -5.88 -16.90
N ILE A 87 -12.50 -4.96 -17.81
CA ILE A 87 -13.90 -4.57 -18.03
C ILE A 87 -14.71 -5.72 -18.64
N VAL A 88 -14.14 -6.43 -19.63
CA VAL A 88 -14.87 -7.46 -20.39
C VAL A 88 -14.88 -8.79 -19.66
N ASP A 89 -13.73 -9.22 -19.13
CA ASP A 89 -13.55 -10.55 -18.54
C ASP A 89 -13.73 -10.56 -17.02
N GLY A 90 -13.85 -9.37 -16.39
CA GLY A 90 -13.98 -9.21 -14.94
C GLY A 90 -12.65 -9.21 -14.18
N GLU A 91 -11.53 -9.58 -14.84
CA GLU A 91 -10.18 -9.58 -14.27
C GLU A 91 -9.13 -9.24 -15.33
N PRO A 92 -8.00 -8.63 -14.96
CA PRO A 92 -6.89 -8.40 -15.87
C PRO A 92 -6.13 -9.70 -16.12
N SER A 93 -5.44 -9.82 -17.26
CA SER A 93 -4.67 -11.02 -17.62
C SER A 93 -3.31 -11.12 -16.89
N VAL A 94 -2.90 -10.07 -16.19
CA VAL A 94 -1.68 -9.98 -15.39
C VAL A 94 -1.98 -9.33 -14.03
N ASP A 95 -1.07 -9.46 -13.07
CA ASP A 95 -1.21 -8.78 -11.79
C ASP A 95 -1.13 -7.25 -11.96
N MET A 96 -2.21 -6.55 -11.63
CA MET A 96 -2.36 -5.10 -11.74
C MET A 96 -2.37 -4.40 -10.36
N ILE A 97 -2.12 -5.09 -9.26
CA ILE A 97 -2.21 -4.50 -7.90
C ILE A 97 -1.31 -3.27 -7.73
N GLY A 98 -0.15 -3.26 -8.38
CA GLY A 98 0.79 -2.13 -8.35
C GLY A 98 0.28 -0.85 -9.04
N VAL A 99 -0.80 -0.93 -9.82
CA VAL A 99 -1.45 0.21 -10.50
C VAL A 99 -2.94 0.32 -10.19
N ASP A 100 -3.49 -0.61 -9.41
CA ASP A 100 -4.90 -0.58 -8.99
C ASP A 100 -5.17 0.68 -8.14
N PRO A 101 -6.19 1.49 -8.47
CA PRO A 101 -6.52 2.69 -7.70
C PRO A 101 -6.82 2.43 -6.22
N ARG A 102 -7.29 1.23 -5.88
CA ARG A 102 -7.63 0.80 -4.52
C ARG A 102 -6.41 0.54 -3.63
N ARG A 103 -5.19 0.60 -4.17
CA ARG A 103 -3.95 0.39 -3.40
C ARG A 103 -3.63 1.48 -2.37
N PHE A 104 -4.25 2.66 -2.49
CA PHE A 104 -3.95 3.77 -1.60
C PHE A 104 -4.75 3.78 -0.30
N GLY A 105 -5.89 3.12 -0.27
CA GLY A 105 -6.83 3.20 0.85
C GLY A 105 -7.38 4.63 1.05
N VAL A 106 -7.87 4.90 2.24
CA VAL A 106 -8.38 6.23 2.60
C VAL A 106 -7.22 7.18 2.85
N VAL A 107 -6.96 8.08 1.91
CA VAL A 107 -5.94 9.12 2.02
C VAL A 107 -6.55 10.52 1.98
N THR A 108 -5.95 11.46 2.69
CA THR A 108 -6.41 12.85 2.69
C THR A 108 -5.87 13.62 1.48
N LYS A 109 -6.59 14.68 1.05
CA LYS A 109 -6.10 15.59 -0.01
C LYS A 109 -4.70 16.14 0.31
N HIS A 110 -4.44 16.45 1.57
CA HIS A 110 -3.13 16.94 2.03
C HIS A 110 -2.03 15.89 1.85
N PHE A 111 -2.26 14.65 2.29
CA PHE A 111 -1.32 13.54 2.10
C PHE A 111 -1.02 13.30 0.63
N THR A 112 -2.06 13.23 -0.20
CA THR A 112 -1.94 13.03 -1.65
C THR A 112 -1.09 14.12 -2.29
N LYS A 113 -1.32 15.40 -1.94
CA LYS A 113 -0.53 16.52 -2.46
C LYS A 113 0.95 16.37 -2.12
N LEU A 114 1.28 16.15 -0.86
CA LEU A 114 2.68 16.00 -0.41
C LEU A 114 3.37 14.82 -1.11
N LYS A 115 2.70 13.69 -1.23
CA LYS A 115 3.26 12.50 -1.89
C LYS A 115 3.43 12.70 -3.39
N ASN A 116 2.50 13.35 -4.07
CA ASN A 116 2.62 13.65 -5.49
C ASN A 116 3.79 14.61 -5.79
N GLU A 117 3.97 15.64 -4.96
CA GLU A 117 5.10 16.58 -5.08
C GLU A 117 6.44 15.85 -4.87
N GLU A 118 6.51 14.98 -3.88
CA GLU A 118 7.69 14.15 -3.62
C GLU A 118 7.97 13.18 -4.76
N ALA A 119 6.95 12.46 -5.25
CA ALA A 119 7.07 11.53 -6.36
C ALA A 119 7.59 12.22 -7.62
N TYR A 120 7.06 13.40 -7.93
CA TYR A 120 7.50 14.21 -9.07
C TYR A 120 8.97 14.64 -8.93
N SER A 121 9.37 15.16 -7.77
CA SER A 121 10.72 15.67 -7.56
C SER A 121 11.80 14.57 -7.55
N HIS A 122 11.40 13.31 -7.33
CA HIS A 122 12.32 12.18 -7.21
C HIS A 122 12.24 11.17 -8.37
N VAL A 123 11.48 11.46 -9.43
CA VAL A 123 11.25 10.50 -10.53
C VAL A 123 12.53 10.04 -11.23
N PHE A 124 13.56 10.88 -11.30
CA PHE A 124 14.86 10.58 -11.91
C PHE A 124 16.01 10.47 -10.90
N VAL A 125 15.70 10.44 -9.61
CA VAL A 125 16.70 10.29 -8.56
C VAL A 125 16.95 8.81 -8.28
N ASN A 126 18.21 8.40 -8.25
CA ASN A 126 18.57 7.05 -7.83
C ASN A 126 18.30 6.89 -6.33
N HIS A 127 17.51 5.88 -5.97
CA HIS A 127 17.17 5.57 -4.59
C HIS A 127 18.16 4.58 -4.00
N PHE A 128 18.39 4.73 -2.69
CA PHE A 128 19.08 3.70 -1.94
C PHE A 128 18.14 2.49 -1.72
N PRO A 129 18.68 1.28 -1.60
CA PRO A 129 17.88 0.13 -1.20
C PRO A 129 17.14 0.39 0.12
N MET A 130 15.85 0.07 0.16
CA MET A 130 14.96 0.27 1.31
C MET A 130 14.78 1.73 1.76
N GLU A 131 15.12 2.69 0.92
CA GLU A 131 14.87 4.10 1.19
C GLU A 131 13.36 4.38 1.26
N GLU A 132 12.93 4.99 2.35
CA GLU A 132 11.57 5.48 2.53
C GLU A 132 11.55 7.00 2.42
N ARG A 133 10.70 7.52 1.55
CA ARG A 133 10.58 8.96 1.32
C ARG A 133 9.85 9.64 2.46
N PRO A 134 10.30 10.85 2.91
CA PRO A 134 9.82 11.47 4.12
C PRO A 134 8.47 12.21 4.02
N ALA A 135 7.95 12.51 2.83
CA ALA A 135 6.73 13.28 2.72
C ALA A 135 5.49 12.52 3.27
N GLY A 136 4.56 13.26 3.86
CA GLY A 136 3.30 12.72 4.36
C GLY A 136 3.43 11.81 5.59
N ARG A 137 4.53 11.91 6.35
CA ARG A 137 4.73 11.14 7.60
C ARG A 137 3.70 11.53 8.65
N GLY A 138 3.39 10.62 9.56
CA GLY A 138 2.41 10.83 10.61
C GLY A 138 0.94 10.78 10.15
N ALA A 139 0.65 10.37 8.93
CA ALA A 139 -0.72 10.31 8.40
C ALA A 139 -1.62 9.36 9.18
N ARG A 140 -1.09 8.21 9.61
CA ARG A 140 -1.77 7.20 10.42
C ARG A 140 -0.84 6.68 11.49
N THR A 141 -1.24 6.85 12.75
CA THR A 141 -0.47 6.37 13.91
C THR A 141 -1.33 5.45 14.76
N ILE A 142 -0.69 4.55 15.49
CA ILE A 142 -1.36 3.69 16.48
C ILE A 142 -1.30 4.32 17.86
N PRO A 143 -2.18 3.92 18.82
CA PRO A 143 -2.23 4.52 20.16
C PRO A 143 -0.91 4.46 20.93
N VAL A 144 -0.06 3.46 20.66
CA VAL A 144 1.23 3.31 21.35
C VAL A 144 2.41 3.96 20.59
N HIS A 145 2.15 4.73 19.54
CA HIS A 145 3.17 5.35 18.69
C HIS A 145 4.26 6.09 19.51
N GLN A 146 3.86 6.92 20.46
CA GLN A 146 4.80 7.64 21.28
C GLN A 146 5.66 6.71 22.14
N LYS A 147 5.08 5.64 22.70
CA LYS A 147 5.85 4.64 23.46
C LYS A 147 6.91 3.93 22.63
N LEU A 148 6.64 3.72 21.33
CA LEU A 148 7.62 3.13 20.40
C LEU A 148 8.76 4.11 20.14
N LEU A 149 8.46 5.40 19.94
CA LEU A 149 9.48 6.44 19.80
C LEU A 149 10.35 6.55 21.06
N ASP A 150 9.74 6.57 22.24
CA ASP A 150 10.44 6.61 23.52
C ASP A 150 11.34 5.37 23.74
N ALA A 151 10.99 4.24 23.14
CA ALA A 151 11.79 3.01 23.11
C ALA A 151 12.93 3.04 22.07
N GLY A 152 13.10 4.14 21.32
CA GLY A 152 14.14 4.31 20.31
C GLY A 152 13.75 3.84 18.90
N ALA A 153 12.46 3.70 18.62
CA ALA A 153 12.00 3.29 17.29
C ALA A 153 12.40 4.31 16.22
N VAL A 154 12.99 3.83 15.15
CA VAL A 154 13.14 4.55 13.89
C VAL A 154 11.95 4.16 13.03
N MET A 155 11.07 5.14 12.80
CA MET A 155 9.78 4.89 12.18
C MET A 155 9.89 4.93 10.67
N GLY A 156 9.20 3.99 10.01
CA GLY A 156 8.87 3.99 8.60
C GLY A 156 7.37 4.14 8.37
N ALA A 157 6.96 4.23 7.11
CA ALA A 157 5.55 4.29 6.73
C ALA A 157 5.21 3.21 5.71
N ARG A 158 4.15 2.43 6.00
CA ARG A 158 3.60 1.48 5.05
C ARG A 158 2.09 1.71 4.90
N PHE A 159 1.65 1.96 3.68
CA PHE A 159 0.23 2.24 3.38
C PHE A 159 -0.35 3.38 4.25
N GLY A 160 0.49 4.40 4.51
CA GLY A 160 0.16 5.53 5.37
C GLY A 160 0.26 5.26 6.87
N TRP A 161 0.46 4.01 7.31
CA TRP A 161 0.67 3.67 8.72
C TRP A 161 2.13 3.86 9.13
N GLU A 162 2.34 4.60 10.24
CA GLU A 162 3.63 4.67 10.90
C GLU A 162 3.91 3.36 11.64
N ARG A 163 5.09 2.79 11.41
CA ARG A 163 5.52 1.56 12.09
C ARG A 163 7.03 1.61 12.35
N PRO A 164 7.52 0.95 13.41
CA PRO A 164 8.95 0.85 13.65
C PRO A 164 9.61 -0.04 12.58
N ASN A 165 10.66 0.48 11.96
CA ASN A 165 11.53 -0.29 11.06
C ASN A 165 12.63 -0.99 11.86
N TRP A 166 13.18 -0.33 12.87
CA TRP A 166 14.21 -0.83 13.77
C TRP A 166 14.29 0.05 15.03
N TYR A 167 15.06 -0.39 16.05
CA TYR A 167 15.22 0.32 17.30
C TYR A 167 16.68 0.67 17.56
N ALA A 168 16.93 1.97 17.76
CA ALA A 168 18.22 2.48 18.19
C ALA A 168 18.43 2.20 19.70
N LYS A 169 19.63 1.78 20.06
CA LYS A 169 20.06 1.64 21.47
C LYS A 169 20.81 2.88 21.92
N ASN A 170 21.09 2.94 23.23
CA ASN A 170 21.91 4.02 23.81
C ASN A 170 23.20 4.22 23.02
N GLY A 171 23.44 5.45 22.56
CA GLY A 171 24.59 5.83 21.77
C GLY A 171 24.44 5.67 20.26
N GLU A 172 23.38 5.04 19.77
CA GLU A 172 23.03 5.00 18.36
C GLU A 172 22.09 6.17 18.02
N LYS A 173 22.23 6.74 16.83
CA LYS A 173 21.36 7.80 16.36
C LYS A 173 20.08 7.18 15.79
N ALA A 174 18.92 7.60 16.28
CA ALA A 174 17.62 7.10 15.85
C ALA A 174 17.18 7.74 14.52
N GLU A 175 17.96 7.52 13.46
CA GLU A 175 17.67 7.98 12.10
C GLU A 175 18.25 7.00 11.07
N ASP A 176 17.62 6.90 9.90
CA ASP A 176 18.16 6.11 8.79
C ASP A 176 19.31 6.83 8.10
N VAL A 177 20.42 6.12 7.92
CA VAL A 177 21.54 6.52 7.07
C VAL A 177 21.69 5.48 5.97
N TYR A 178 21.19 5.82 4.80
CA TYR A 178 21.13 4.90 3.67
C TYR A 178 22.48 4.68 2.99
N SER A 179 22.66 3.51 2.41
CA SER A 179 23.86 3.11 1.69
C SER A 179 23.52 2.07 0.62
N TYR A 180 24.24 2.12 -0.52
CA TYR A 180 24.19 1.05 -1.54
C TYR A 180 24.81 -0.28 -1.09
N ARG A 181 25.46 -0.29 0.07
CA ARG A 181 25.96 -1.51 0.71
C ARG A 181 25.07 -1.89 1.89
N ARG A 182 25.53 -1.65 3.13
CA ARG A 182 24.77 -1.85 4.37
C ARG A 182 24.44 -0.52 5.00
N SER A 183 23.17 -0.21 5.13
CA SER A 183 22.71 0.96 5.87
C SER A 183 22.92 0.76 7.37
N ASN A 184 22.85 1.85 8.15
CA ASN A 184 23.14 1.83 9.59
C ASN A 184 22.20 0.94 10.41
N TRP A 185 20.99 0.65 9.91
CA TRP A 185 20.03 -0.25 10.56
C TRP A 185 20.44 -1.73 10.51
N TRP A 186 21.48 -2.10 9.75
CA TRP A 186 21.86 -3.51 9.57
C TRP A 186 22.23 -4.20 10.88
N GLU A 187 23.11 -3.58 11.69
CA GLU A 187 23.51 -4.18 12.98
C GLU A 187 22.40 -4.13 14.04
N PRO A 188 21.61 -3.04 14.19
CA PRO A 188 20.39 -3.07 14.99
C PRO A 188 19.43 -4.21 14.64
N VAL A 189 19.01 -4.33 13.38
CA VAL A 189 18.10 -5.40 12.93
C VAL A 189 18.69 -6.79 13.15
N LYS A 190 19.97 -6.98 12.91
CA LYS A 190 20.66 -8.25 13.22
C LYS A 190 20.51 -8.62 14.71
N ARG A 191 20.71 -7.65 15.62
CA ARG A 191 20.53 -7.89 17.07
C ARG A 191 19.09 -8.26 17.41
N GLU A 192 18.09 -7.56 16.81
CA GLU A 192 16.68 -7.85 17.02
C GLU A 192 16.32 -9.26 16.56
N VAL A 193 16.80 -9.67 15.36
CA VAL A 193 16.58 -11.02 14.83
C VAL A 193 17.18 -12.08 15.74
N HIS A 194 18.41 -11.88 16.23
CA HIS A 194 19.02 -12.81 17.18
C HIS A 194 18.23 -12.88 18.49
N THR A 195 17.82 -11.73 19.04
CA THR A 195 17.02 -11.69 20.27
C THR A 195 15.70 -12.44 20.10
N MET A 196 15.01 -12.24 18.98
CA MET A 196 13.76 -12.94 18.71
C MET A 196 13.95 -14.45 18.56
N ARG A 197 15.07 -14.90 17.97
CA ARG A 197 15.36 -16.33 17.80
C ARG A 197 15.77 -17.03 19.08
N GLU A 198 16.47 -16.34 19.95
CA GLU A 198 17.08 -16.93 21.15
C GLU A 198 16.27 -16.67 22.39
N ARG A 199 15.40 -15.65 22.40
CA ARG A 199 14.62 -15.20 23.57
C ARG A 199 13.19 -14.87 23.19
N VAL A 200 12.85 -13.56 23.08
CA VAL A 200 11.52 -13.08 22.75
C VAL A 200 11.59 -11.69 22.12
N GLY A 201 10.70 -11.44 21.17
CA GLY A 201 10.48 -10.13 20.58
C GLY A 201 9.00 -9.80 20.44
N LEU A 202 8.69 -8.51 20.52
CA LEU A 202 7.37 -7.97 20.27
C LEU A 202 7.41 -7.16 18.97
N LEU A 203 6.60 -7.57 17.98
CA LEU A 203 6.52 -6.93 16.67
C LEU A 203 5.17 -6.23 16.50
N GLU A 204 5.18 -4.97 16.11
CA GLU A 204 3.99 -4.17 15.80
C GLU A 204 3.53 -4.46 14.36
N LEU A 205 2.26 -4.87 14.18
CA LEU A 205 1.65 -5.21 12.89
C LEU A 205 0.23 -4.65 12.74
N SER A 206 -0.10 -3.53 13.39
CA SER A 206 -1.46 -2.94 13.35
C SER A 206 -1.90 -2.49 11.96
N GLY A 207 -0.97 -2.32 11.01
CA GLY A 207 -1.27 -1.94 9.64
C GLY A 207 -1.96 -3.04 8.80
N PHE A 208 -2.14 -4.26 9.32
CA PHE A 208 -2.94 -5.28 8.64
C PHE A 208 -4.41 -4.88 8.57
N SER A 209 -5.06 -5.24 7.47
CA SER A 209 -6.52 -5.08 7.30
C SER A 209 -7.28 -6.08 8.17
N LYS A 210 -8.37 -5.64 8.78
CA LYS A 210 -9.16 -6.42 9.73
C LYS A 210 -10.63 -6.24 9.45
N PHE A 211 -11.32 -7.35 9.18
CA PHE A 211 -12.73 -7.36 8.86
C PHE A 211 -13.48 -8.31 9.80
N GLU A 212 -14.57 -7.85 10.38
CA GLU A 212 -15.53 -8.72 11.03
C GLU A 212 -16.65 -9.05 10.05
N ILE A 213 -16.97 -10.35 9.94
CA ILE A 213 -17.98 -10.90 9.05
C ILE A 213 -18.97 -11.65 9.93
N GLU A 214 -20.21 -11.17 10.01
CA GLU A 214 -21.22 -11.68 10.92
C GLU A 214 -22.55 -11.89 10.21
N GLY A 215 -23.34 -12.83 10.69
CA GLY A 215 -24.71 -13.06 10.25
C GLY A 215 -25.04 -14.54 10.01
N PRO A 216 -26.33 -14.86 9.79
CA PRO A 216 -26.75 -16.24 9.54
C PRO A 216 -26.17 -16.84 8.25
N GLY A 217 -25.81 -16.00 7.27
CA GLY A 217 -25.17 -16.40 6.02
C GLY A 217 -23.63 -16.36 6.05
N ALA A 218 -23.00 -15.86 7.13
CA ALA A 218 -21.55 -15.59 7.18
C ALA A 218 -20.70 -16.83 6.88
N ARG A 219 -21.05 -17.99 7.43
CA ARG A 219 -20.33 -19.25 7.15
C ARG A 219 -20.41 -19.64 5.68
N GLY A 220 -21.62 -19.71 5.14
CA GLY A 220 -21.83 -20.09 3.74
C GLY A 220 -21.18 -19.12 2.77
N PHE A 221 -21.19 -17.84 3.10
CA PHE A 221 -20.49 -16.81 2.33
C PHE A 221 -18.98 -17.06 2.29
N LEU A 222 -18.33 -17.24 3.45
CA LEU A 222 -16.90 -17.48 3.53
C LEU A 222 -16.49 -18.82 2.88
N ASP A 223 -17.29 -19.88 3.05
CA ASP A 223 -17.01 -21.19 2.46
C ASP A 223 -17.09 -21.16 0.92
N ASN A 224 -17.92 -20.29 0.36
CA ASN A 224 -17.97 -20.03 -1.08
C ASN A 224 -16.89 -19.06 -1.58
N LEU A 225 -16.39 -18.18 -0.71
CA LEU A 225 -15.42 -17.14 -1.08
C LEU A 225 -14.00 -17.68 -1.20
N VAL A 226 -13.63 -18.65 -0.35
CA VAL A 226 -12.26 -19.17 -0.26
C VAL A 226 -12.18 -20.65 -0.64
N ALA A 227 -11.06 -21.05 -1.19
CA ALA A 227 -10.82 -22.43 -1.63
C ALA A 227 -10.54 -23.42 -0.47
N ASN A 228 -10.24 -22.91 0.71
CA ASN A 228 -9.91 -23.70 1.89
C ASN A 228 -11.14 -23.90 2.78
N ALA A 229 -11.17 -25.00 3.54
CA ALA A 229 -12.17 -25.15 4.60
C ALA A 229 -11.98 -24.06 5.67
N ILE A 230 -13.05 -23.35 6.00
CA ILE A 230 -13.05 -22.31 7.04
C ILE A 230 -13.08 -22.90 8.46
N PRO A 231 -12.68 -22.14 9.50
CA PRO A 231 -12.64 -22.62 10.87
C PRO A 231 -14.03 -22.97 11.41
N GLN A 232 -14.15 -24.14 12.06
CA GLN A 232 -15.40 -24.68 12.58
C GLN A 232 -15.63 -24.34 14.06
N LYS A 233 -14.57 -24.41 14.86
CA LYS A 233 -14.66 -24.22 16.33
C LYS A 233 -14.27 -22.82 16.71
N GLN A 234 -14.94 -22.25 17.72
CA GLN A 234 -14.55 -20.98 18.31
C GLN A 234 -13.06 -21.00 18.71
N GLY A 235 -12.35 -19.91 18.40
CA GLY A 235 -10.92 -19.75 18.61
C GLY A 235 -10.04 -20.45 17.58
N SER A 236 -10.60 -21.27 16.68
CA SER A 236 -9.79 -21.87 15.61
C SER A 236 -9.50 -20.87 14.48
N VAL A 237 -8.31 -21.01 13.90
CA VAL A 237 -7.76 -20.11 12.87
C VAL A 237 -7.40 -20.93 11.62
N ARG A 238 -7.62 -20.37 10.44
CA ARG A 238 -7.21 -20.92 9.16
C ARG A 238 -6.63 -19.86 8.25
N LEU A 239 -5.53 -20.18 7.60
CA LEU A 239 -5.09 -19.45 6.42
C LEU A 239 -5.96 -19.90 5.24
N ALA A 240 -6.49 -18.96 4.49
CA ALA A 240 -7.43 -19.22 3.42
C ALA A 240 -7.16 -18.32 2.21
N HIS A 241 -7.34 -18.87 1.01
CA HIS A 241 -7.08 -18.18 -0.24
C HIS A 241 -8.38 -18.01 -1.03
N ALA A 242 -8.72 -16.78 -1.38
CA ALA A 242 -9.67 -16.49 -2.44
C ALA A 242 -8.97 -16.62 -3.80
N LEU A 243 -9.62 -17.28 -4.75
CA LEU A 243 -9.04 -17.53 -6.06
C LEU A 243 -9.80 -16.76 -7.15
N ASN A 244 -9.08 -16.41 -8.20
CA ASN A 244 -9.66 -15.97 -9.46
C ASN A 244 -10.25 -17.16 -10.23
N PRO A 245 -11.12 -16.95 -11.23
CA PRO A 245 -11.62 -18.01 -12.11
C PRO A 245 -10.53 -18.84 -12.78
N SER A 246 -9.36 -18.24 -13.05
CA SER A 246 -8.16 -18.91 -13.57
C SER A 246 -7.46 -19.83 -12.56
N GLY A 247 -7.85 -19.80 -11.27
CA GLY A 247 -7.23 -20.56 -10.18
C GLY A 247 -6.01 -19.88 -9.55
N SER A 248 -5.65 -18.67 -9.98
CA SER A 248 -4.61 -17.88 -9.33
C SER A 248 -5.11 -17.27 -8.01
N VAL A 249 -4.19 -17.04 -7.07
CA VAL A 249 -4.53 -16.44 -5.78
C VAL A 249 -4.90 -14.97 -5.99
N ARG A 250 -6.14 -14.60 -5.62
CA ARG A 250 -6.62 -13.23 -5.61
C ARG A 250 -6.29 -12.51 -4.30
N SER A 251 -6.63 -13.15 -3.18
CA SER A 251 -6.44 -12.60 -1.83
C SER A 251 -6.15 -13.71 -0.84
N GLU A 252 -5.37 -13.38 0.18
CA GLU A 252 -5.06 -14.29 1.29
C GLU A 252 -5.63 -13.73 2.58
N PHE A 253 -6.38 -14.55 3.31
CA PHE A 253 -6.98 -14.19 4.59
C PHE A 253 -6.57 -15.16 5.69
N THR A 254 -6.26 -14.63 6.87
CA THR A 254 -6.27 -15.41 8.09
C THR A 254 -7.65 -15.28 8.71
N ILE A 255 -8.44 -16.37 8.70
CA ILE A 255 -9.82 -16.39 9.19
C ILE A 255 -9.87 -17.05 10.57
N THR A 256 -10.44 -16.36 11.54
CA THR A 256 -10.67 -16.85 12.91
C THR A 256 -12.17 -16.96 13.16
N LYS A 257 -12.64 -18.11 13.68
CA LYS A 257 -14.01 -18.24 14.20
C LYS A 257 -14.09 -17.60 15.58
N LEU A 258 -14.86 -16.53 15.72
CA LEU A 258 -15.15 -15.90 16.99
C LEU A 258 -16.34 -16.57 17.70
N SER A 259 -16.65 -16.14 18.94
CA SER A 259 -17.94 -16.42 19.57
C SER A 259 -19.06 -15.83 18.69
N ASP A 260 -20.22 -16.48 18.67
CA ASP A 260 -21.36 -15.95 17.94
C ASP A 260 -21.73 -14.56 18.47
N GLY A 261 -22.07 -13.67 17.56
CA GLY A 261 -22.50 -12.31 17.87
C GLY A 261 -24.02 -12.21 17.95
N GLN A 262 -24.54 -10.99 17.97
CA GLN A 262 -25.98 -10.74 18.01
C GLN A 262 -26.68 -11.13 16.70
N MET A 263 -25.97 -11.08 15.58
CA MET A 263 -26.51 -11.35 14.25
C MET A 263 -26.29 -12.81 13.80
N GLY A 264 -25.59 -13.62 14.59
CA GLY A 264 -25.30 -15.02 14.26
C GLY A 264 -23.83 -15.38 14.33
N GLU A 265 -23.39 -16.29 13.44
CA GLU A 265 -21.97 -16.67 13.40
C GLU A 265 -21.08 -15.48 13.06
N ARG A 266 -19.94 -15.37 13.77
CA ARG A 266 -19.00 -14.27 13.60
C ARG A 266 -17.59 -14.79 13.32
N PHE A 267 -16.96 -14.17 12.33
CA PHE A 267 -15.61 -14.45 11.89
C PHE A 267 -14.78 -13.18 11.85
N TYR A 268 -13.49 -13.34 12.07
CA TYR A 268 -12.51 -12.27 11.96
C TYR A 268 -11.52 -12.63 10.87
N ALA A 269 -11.49 -11.82 9.81
CA ALA A 269 -10.63 -12.00 8.66
C ALA A 269 -9.54 -10.92 8.65
N ILE A 270 -8.29 -11.34 8.53
CA ILE A 270 -7.13 -10.45 8.46
C ILE A 270 -6.46 -10.65 7.10
N SER A 271 -6.09 -9.56 6.44
CA SER A 271 -5.32 -9.57 5.19
C SER A 271 -4.20 -8.51 5.20
N GLY A 272 -3.38 -8.48 4.16
CA GLY A 272 -2.30 -7.52 4.03
C GLY A 272 -2.81 -6.08 3.90
N GLY A 273 -2.23 -5.15 4.67
CA GLY A 273 -2.66 -3.75 4.68
C GLY A 273 -2.54 -3.02 3.33
N ALA A 274 -1.69 -3.53 2.42
CA ALA A 274 -1.57 -3.03 1.04
C ALA A 274 -2.84 -3.26 0.22
N ALA A 275 -3.57 -4.33 0.52
CA ALA A 275 -4.74 -4.76 -0.22
C ALA A 275 -6.05 -4.34 0.47
N HIS A 276 -6.02 -3.43 1.45
CA HIS A 276 -7.18 -3.08 2.27
C HIS A 276 -8.44 -2.81 1.45
N ASP A 277 -8.43 -1.79 0.59
CA ASP A 277 -9.62 -1.42 -0.18
C ASP A 277 -9.92 -2.44 -1.29
N PHE A 278 -8.89 -3.10 -1.83
CA PHE A 278 -9.04 -4.18 -2.78
C PHE A 278 -9.79 -5.37 -2.19
N ASP A 279 -9.41 -5.78 -0.98
CA ASP A 279 -10.06 -6.90 -0.27
C ASP A 279 -11.45 -6.52 0.25
N LEU A 280 -11.60 -5.30 0.79
CA LEU A 280 -12.91 -4.81 1.25
C LEU A 280 -13.92 -4.73 0.10
N ASP A 281 -13.52 -4.18 -1.05
CA ASP A 281 -14.37 -4.10 -2.24
C ASP A 281 -14.77 -5.51 -2.73
N TYR A 282 -13.84 -6.45 -2.70
CA TYR A 282 -14.10 -7.85 -3.05
C TYR A 282 -15.10 -8.50 -2.09
N LEU A 283 -14.91 -8.36 -0.79
CA LEU A 283 -15.82 -8.86 0.23
C LEU A 283 -17.23 -8.28 0.05
N LEU A 284 -17.34 -6.95 -0.10
CA LEU A 284 -18.62 -6.25 -0.26
C LEU A 284 -19.35 -6.61 -1.56
N LYS A 285 -18.62 -6.78 -2.67
CA LYS A 285 -19.21 -7.20 -3.96
C LYS A 285 -19.66 -8.64 -3.97
N SER A 286 -18.95 -9.51 -3.26
CA SER A 286 -19.24 -10.94 -3.19
C SER A 286 -20.32 -11.28 -2.16
N ALA A 287 -20.61 -10.37 -1.23
CA ALA A 287 -21.59 -10.60 -0.18
C ALA A 287 -23.02 -10.74 -0.75
N PRO A 288 -23.85 -11.67 -0.21
CA PRO A 288 -25.25 -11.77 -0.54
C PRO A 288 -25.98 -10.46 -0.33
N LYS A 289 -26.94 -10.14 -1.19
CA LYS A 289 -27.74 -8.91 -1.12
C LYS A 289 -29.01 -9.03 -0.27
N ASP A 290 -29.23 -10.18 0.35
CA ASP A 290 -30.40 -10.52 1.16
C ASP A 290 -30.30 -10.07 2.63
N GLY A 291 -29.21 -9.42 3.02
CA GLY A 291 -28.97 -8.97 4.40
C GLY A 291 -28.54 -10.08 5.36
N SER A 292 -28.21 -11.27 4.86
CA SER A 292 -27.76 -12.40 5.70
C SER A 292 -26.30 -12.31 6.15
N VAL A 293 -25.52 -11.37 5.57
CA VAL A 293 -24.08 -11.17 5.86
C VAL A 293 -23.80 -9.69 6.10
N TYR A 294 -23.16 -9.40 7.21
CA TYR A 294 -22.66 -8.07 7.57
C TYR A 294 -21.14 -8.08 7.58
N ILE A 295 -20.53 -7.11 6.92
CA ILE A 295 -19.09 -6.95 6.83
C ILE A 295 -18.72 -5.60 7.41
N ASN A 296 -17.92 -5.60 8.49
CA ASN A 296 -17.47 -4.41 9.18
C ASN A 296 -15.94 -4.29 9.05
N ASP A 297 -15.48 -3.16 8.53
CA ASP A 297 -14.06 -2.80 8.61
C ASP A 297 -13.74 -2.34 10.04
N VAL A 298 -12.92 -3.15 10.73
CA VAL A 298 -12.46 -2.89 12.10
C VAL A 298 -10.96 -2.62 12.15
N THR A 299 -10.34 -2.30 11.03
CA THR A 299 -8.89 -2.09 10.89
C THR A 299 -8.35 -1.08 11.88
N THR A 300 -9.06 0.01 12.13
CA THR A 300 -8.62 1.07 13.04
C THR A 300 -9.05 0.85 14.50
N GLN A 301 -9.85 -0.18 14.78
CA GLN A 301 -10.37 -0.46 16.13
C GLN A 301 -9.42 -1.32 16.96
N TYR A 302 -8.54 -2.09 16.32
CA TYR A 302 -7.63 -3.03 16.98
C TYR A 302 -6.18 -2.81 16.57
N GLY A 303 -5.28 -2.72 17.57
CA GLY A 303 -3.85 -2.89 17.37
C GLY A 303 -3.48 -4.37 17.29
N VAL A 304 -2.43 -4.68 16.54
CA VAL A 304 -1.90 -6.04 16.39
C VAL A 304 -0.46 -6.07 16.83
N PHE A 305 -0.16 -6.92 17.79
CA PHE A 305 1.20 -7.22 18.22
C PHE A 305 1.45 -8.71 18.12
N VAL A 306 2.61 -9.06 17.57
CA VAL A 306 3.09 -10.44 17.51
C VAL A 306 4.18 -10.61 18.55
N LEU A 307 3.93 -11.45 19.54
CA LEU A 307 4.93 -11.89 20.51
C LEU A 307 5.49 -13.22 20.02
N ALA A 308 6.79 -13.27 19.72
CA ALA A 308 7.43 -14.45 19.15
C ALA A 308 8.80 -14.72 19.79
N GLY A 309 9.19 -15.98 19.78
CA GLY A 309 10.46 -16.46 20.34
C GLY A 309 10.27 -17.54 21.39
N PRO A 310 11.36 -18.23 21.81
CA PRO A 310 11.29 -19.31 22.78
C PRO A 310 10.64 -18.94 24.12
N ASP A 311 10.89 -17.71 24.59
CA ASP A 311 10.39 -17.20 25.87
C ASP A 311 9.02 -16.55 25.80
N ALA A 312 8.35 -16.56 24.61
CA ALA A 312 7.07 -15.85 24.40
C ALA A 312 5.97 -16.30 25.39
N ARG A 313 5.86 -17.61 25.66
CA ARG A 313 4.91 -18.15 26.63
C ARG A 313 5.17 -17.61 28.04
N HIS A 314 6.44 -17.60 28.48
CA HIS A 314 6.81 -17.13 29.80
C HIS A 314 6.43 -15.66 30.03
N VAL A 315 6.56 -14.81 29.00
CA VAL A 315 6.12 -13.40 29.07
C VAL A 315 4.61 -13.27 29.18
N LEU A 316 3.83 -14.14 28.52
CA LEU A 316 2.36 -14.13 28.59
C LEU A 316 1.82 -14.67 29.93
N GLU A 317 2.59 -15.46 30.65
CA GLU A 317 2.21 -16.03 31.96
C GLU A 317 2.48 -15.06 33.14
N GLN A 318 3.20 -13.97 32.91
CA GLN A 318 3.45 -12.88 33.87
C GLN A 318 2.33 -11.85 33.90
#